data_a5ade8b50edfca653016bf95601b3341
#
_entry.id   a5ade8b50edfca653016bf95601b3341
#
_cell.length_a   1.000
_cell.length_b   1.000
_cell.length_c   1.000
_cell.angle_alpha   90.00
_cell.angle_beta   90.00
_cell.angle_gamma   90.00
#
_symmetry.space_group_name_H-M   'P 1'
#
loop_
_entity.id
_entity.type
_entity.pdbx_description
1 polymer ?
#
loop_
_entity_poly.entity_id
_entity_poly.type
_entity_poly.pdbx_seq_one_letter_code
_entity_poly.pdbx_strand_id
1 'polypeptide(L)'
;MTSATLLLSSRMPQTQLTYFGHSGFKLTTPSGNVLLIDPWLKNPLLKNGEEILKALDRADVICLSHAHFDHVGDAVEIAKKTKAKLCCTFDCAIAVRNALGYPGDDSSLVLHIGGTGKLFGGEVTARFTPAWHGTAVTPSEDNPPVYGGTPTGIVLTVENGPTIYHTGDTDLFSDMSLVPLEHPIDYMLCCMGDHYTMGPMRAARAVELVKPRVVVPIHFGTFPPLTGTPAELREE
;
A
#
# COMPACT_ATOMS: atom_id res chain seq x y z
N MET A 1 -7.93 -14.52 8.88
CA MET A 1 -6.68 -15.01 8.22
C MET A 1 -5.54 -14.87 9.22
N THR A 2 -4.53 -15.72 9.15
CA THR A 2 -3.23 -15.47 9.78
C THR A 2 -2.37 -14.70 8.78
N SER A 3 -1.46 -13.85 9.23
CA SER A 3 -0.54 -13.15 8.32
C SER A 3 0.28 -14.15 7.51
N ALA A 4 0.36 -13.96 6.20
CA ALA A 4 1.21 -14.75 5.32
C ALA A 4 2.45 -13.95 4.94
N THR A 5 3.62 -14.57 5.06
CA THR A 5 4.91 -13.97 4.65
C THR A 5 5.41 -14.65 3.38
N LEU A 6 5.65 -13.85 2.35
CA LEU A 6 6.25 -14.29 1.10
C LEU A 6 7.76 -13.99 1.08
N LEU A 7 8.58 -15.00 0.85
CA LEU A 7 10.04 -14.83 0.70
C LEU A 7 10.36 -14.50 -0.75
N LEU A 8 10.96 -13.33 -0.98
CA LEU A 8 11.10 -12.73 -2.32
C LEU A 8 12.56 -12.78 -2.83
N SER A 9 13.19 -13.92 -2.93
CA SER A 9 14.40 -14.22 -3.72
C SER A 9 15.29 -15.33 -3.10
N SER A 10 16.12 -15.99 -3.88
CA SER A 10 16.77 -17.28 -3.51
C SER A 10 18.26 -17.25 -3.14
N ARG A 11 18.95 -16.10 -3.08
CA ARG A 11 20.43 -16.10 -2.88
C ARG A 11 21.09 -14.92 -2.16
N MET A 12 20.36 -13.91 -1.69
CA MET A 12 20.88 -12.77 -0.91
C MET A 12 20.05 -12.61 0.37
N PRO A 13 20.45 -11.79 1.35
CA PRO A 13 19.55 -11.44 2.45
C PRO A 13 18.18 -11.07 1.86
N GLN A 14 17.15 -11.85 2.24
CA GLN A 14 15.92 -11.91 1.44
C GLN A 14 15.01 -10.72 1.75
N THR A 15 14.52 -10.03 0.71
CA THR A 15 13.36 -9.17 0.84
C THR A 15 12.15 -10.00 1.26
N GLN A 16 11.47 -9.59 2.33
CA GLN A 16 10.25 -10.27 2.81
C GLN A 16 9.05 -9.35 2.65
N LEU A 17 7.97 -9.89 2.09
CA LEU A 17 6.69 -9.21 2.00
C LEU A 17 5.66 -9.97 2.82
N THR A 18 5.11 -9.34 3.86
CA THR A 18 4.09 -9.92 4.74
C THR A 18 2.76 -9.22 4.48
N TYR A 19 1.72 -9.99 4.19
CA TYR A 19 0.35 -9.50 3.98
C TYR A 19 -0.43 -9.49 5.28
N PHE A 20 -1.06 -8.37 5.61
CA PHE A 20 -1.89 -8.18 6.80
C PHE A 20 -3.39 -8.25 6.55
N GLY A 21 -3.79 -8.58 5.34
CA GLY A 21 -5.20 -8.51 4.93
C GLY A 21 -5.55 -7.14 4.34
N HIS A 22 -6.69 -7.08 3.68
CA HIS A 22 -7.20 -5.90 2.96
C HIS A 22 -6.18 -5.35 1.96
N SER A 23 -5.55 -4.21 2.26
CA SER A 23 -4.48 -3.61 1.45
C SER A 23 -3.15 -3.47 2.20
N GLY A 24 -3.09 -3.99 3.44
CA GLY A 24 -1.97 -3.79 4.35
C GLY A 24 -0.80 -4.73 4.13
N PHE A 25 0.43 -4.18 4.02
CA PHE A 25 1.67 -4.97 3.89
C PHE A 25 2.80 -4.47 4.76
N LYS A 26 3.72 -5.38 5.07
CA LYS A 26 5.05 -5.07 5.59
C LYS A 26 6.10 -5.58 4.62
N LEU A 27 6.98 -4.68 4.19
CA LEU A 27 8.20 -5.00 3.46
C LEU A 27 9.38 -4.94 4.43
N THR A 28 10.14 -6.02 4.53
CA THR A 28 11.43 -6.02 5.23
C THR A 28 12.53 -6.15 4.19
N THR A 29 13.44 -5.18 4.15
CA THR A 29 14.53 -5.15 3.18
C THR A 29 15.67 -6.11 3.57
N PRO A 30 16.60 -6.44 2.67
CA PRO A 30 17.79 -7.22 2.99
C PRO A 30 18.62 -6.64 4.15
N SER A 31 18.70 -5.33 4.29
CA SER A 31 19.38 -4.64 5.40
C SER A 31 18.56 -4.60 6.70
N GLY A 32 17.34 -5.18 6.71
CA GLY A 32 16.47 -5.23 7.87
C GLY A 32 15.64 -3.95 8.10
N ASN A 33 15.58 -3.02 7.14
CA ASN A 33 14.68 -1.88 7.21
C ASN A 33 13.24 -2.33 7.02
N VAL A 34 12.31 -1.71 7.76
CA VAL A 34 10.89 -2.06 7.78
C VAL A 34 10.05 -0.93 7.19
N LEU A 35 9.34 -1.24 6.10
CA LEU A 35 8.40 -0.36 5.46
C LEU A 35 7.00 -0.98 5.53
N LEU A 36 6.02 -0.20 5.96
CA LEU A 36 4.62 -0.59 5.95
C LEU A 36 3.89 0.10 4.80
N ILE A 37 2.96 -0.58 4.17
CA ILE A 37 2.08 -0.04 3.14
C ILE A 37 0.65 -0.16 3.64
N ASP A 38 -0.10 0.94 3.66
CA ASP A 38 -1.52 1.01 4.03
C ASP A 38 -1.84 0.15 5.28
N PRO A 39 -1.18 0.41 6.44
CA PRO A 39 -1.17 -0.52 7.57
C PRO A 39 -2.45 -0.46 8.41
N TRP A 40 -3.49 -1.17 7.96
CA TRP A 40 -4.68 -1.41 8.75
C TRP A 40 -4.65 -2.82 9.36
N LEU A 41 -3.97 -2.97 10.51
CA LEU A 41 -3.80 -4.26 11.19
C LEU A 41 -5.09 -4.70 11.91
N LYS A 42 -5.91 -3.75 12.35
CA LYS A 42 -7.21 -4.01 12.99
C LYS A 42 -8.33 -4.37 12.00
N ASN A 43 -7.99 -4.64 10.72
CA ASN A 43 -8.99 -5.05 9.75
C ASN A 43 -9.66 -6.40 10.11
N PRO A 44 -10.92 -6.64 9.74
CA PRO A 44 -11.67 -7.84 10.14
C PRO A 44 -11.09 -9.15 9.63
N LEU A 45 -10.25 -9.14 8.58
CA LEU A 45 -9.65 -10.36 8.02
C LEU A 45 -8.46 -10.86 8.84
N LEU A 46 -7.79 -9.99 9.60
CA LEU A 46 -6.61 -10.31 10.39
C LEU A 46 -6.98 -10.59 11.85
N LYS A 47 -7.21 -11.84 12.20
CA LYS A 47 -7.71 -12.23 13.53
C LYS A 47 -6.80 -11.84 14.71
N ASN A 48 -5.50 -11.73 14.48
CA ASN A 48 -4.47 -11.36 15.48
C ASN A 48 -3.87 -9.98 15.26
N GLY A 49 -4.60 -9.09 14.56
CA GLY A 49 -4.11 -7.76 14.19
C GLY A 49 -3.72 -6.89 15.38
N GLU A 50 -4.51 -6.89 16.45
CA GLU A 50 -4.18 -6.15 17.67
C GLU A 50 -2.91 -6.67 18.36
N GLU A 51 -2.70 -7.99 18.36
CA GLU A 51 -1.51 -8.60 18.93
C GLU A 51 -0.27 -8.23 18.13
N ILE A 52 -0.38 -8.26 16.79
CA ILE A 52 0.69 -7.83 15.89
C ILE A 52 0.99 -6.36 16.10
N LEU A 53 -0.02 -5.49 16.20
CA LEU A 53 0.14 -4.07 16.45
C LEU A 53 0.86 -3.79 17.79
N LYS A 54 0.47 -4.52 18.84
CA LYS A 54 1.14 -4.44 20.15
C LYS A 54 2.59 -4.91 20.11
N ALA A 55 2.87 -5.97 19.35
CA ALA A 55 4.23 -6.53 19.22
C ALA A 55 5.11 -5.77 18.20
N LEU A 56 4.52 -4.93 17.35
CA LEU A 56 5.27 -4.17 16.35
C LEU A 56 6.13 -3.11 17.05
N ASP A 57 7.41 -3.37 17.19
CA ASP A 57 8.40 -2.51 17.85
C ASP A 57 9.20 -1.65 16.86
N ARG A 58 9.17 -1.97 15.56
CA ARG A 58 9.87 -1.26 14.52
C ARG A 58 9.03 -1.07 13.27
N ALA A 59 8.94 0.16 12.81
CA ALA A 59 8.61 0.56 11.46
C ALA A 59 9.46 1.81 11.17
N ASP A 60 10.18 1.80 10.07
CA ASP A 60 11.06 2.91 9.69
C ASP A 60 10.33 3.89 8.78
N VAL A 61 9.46 3.37 7.90
CA VAL A 61 8.65 4.15 6.96
C VAL A 61 7.24 3.57 6.88
N ILE A 62 6.24 4.44 6.77
CA ILE A 62 4.87 4.09 6.40
C ILE A 62 4.53 4.76 5.08
N CYS A 63 4.25 3.94 4.05
CA CYS A 63 3.73 4.40 2.77
C CYS A 63 2.21 4.38 2.79
N LEU A 64 1.58 5.47 2.35
CA LEU A 64 0.13 5.56 2.19
C LEU A 64 -0.21 5.81 0.73
N SER A 65 -1.07 4.96 0.15
CA SER A 65 -1.60 5.13 -1.19
C SER A 65 -2.59 6.29 -1.25
N HIS A 66 -3.44 6.42 -0.24
CA HIS A 66 -4.41 7.49 -0.08
C HIS A 66 -4.92 7.56 1.38
N ALA A 67 -5.83 8.47 1.66
CA ALA A 67 -6.18 8.84 3.03
C ALA A 67 -7.53 8.27 3.54
N HIS A 68 -8.10 7.26 2.90
CA HIS A 68 -9.26 6.55 3.45
C HIS A 68 -8.90 5.79 4.72
N PHE A 69 -9.89 5.60 5.60
CA PHE A 69 -9.68 5.04 6.94
C PHE A 69 -9.12 3.61 6.92
N ASP A 70 -9.47 2.82 5.92
CA ASP A 70 -9.04 1.44 5.71
C ASP A 70 -7.64 1.29 5.10
N HIS A 71 -7.00 2.41 4.73
CA HIS A 71 -5.60 2.51 4.30
C HIS A 71 -4.72 3.24 5.32
N VAL A 72 -5.17 4.40 5.82
CA VAL A 72 -4.46 5.05 6.94
C VAL A 72 -4.47 4.15 8.18
N GLY A 73 -5.60 3.50 8.45
CA GLY A 73 -5.75 2.48 9.46
C GLY A 73 -5.04 2.79 10.78
N ASP A 74 -4.04 1.97 11.11
CA ASP A 74 -3.25 2.10 12.34
C ASP A 74 -1.97 2.94 12.16
N ALA A 75 -1.77 3.59 11.00
CA ALA A 75 -0.54 4.32 10.66
C ALA A 75 -0.14 5.35 11.72
N VAL A 76 -1.11 6.12 12.22
CA VAL A 76 -0.85 7.17 13.24
C VAL A 76 -0.40 6.56 14.57
N GLU A 77 -1.06 5.48 15.02
CA GLU A 77 -0.69 4.76 16.24
C GLU A 77 0.71 4.17 16.11
N ILE A 78 1.00 3.51 14.98
CA ILE A 78 2.31 2.93 14.68
C ILE A 78 3.38 4.03 14.65
N ALA A 79 3.14 5.12 13.95
CA ALA A 79 4.11 6.22 13.85
C ALA A 79 4.42 6.87 15.19
N LYS A 80 3.42 7.05 16.07
CA LYS A 80 3.64 7.56 17.43
C LYS A 80 4.56 6.63 18.25
N LYS A 81 4.41 5.31 18.08
CA LYS A 81 5.20 4.30 18.78
C LYS A 81 6.61 4.15 18.22
N THR A 82 6.75 4.03 16.90
CA THR A 82 8.00 3.65 16.22
C THR A 82 8.80 4.83 15.69
N LYS A 83 8.20 6.02 15.60
CA LYS A 83 8.73 7.21 14.93
C LYS A 83 8.90 7.00 13.41
N ALA A 84 8.07 6.13 12.82
CA ALA A 84 8.07 5.86 11.40
C ALA A 84 7.86 7.15 10.59
N LYS A 85 8.68 7.33 9.56
CA LYS A 85 8.57 8.44 8.62
C LYS A 85 7.41 8.20 7.66
N LEU A 86 6.76 9.27 7.23
CA LEU A 86 5.68 9.17 6.25
C LEU A 86 6.23 9.19 4.83
N CYS A 87 5.67 8.32 3.97
CA CYS A 87 5.90 8.32 2.52
C CYS A 87 4.53 8.34 1.82
N CYS A 88 4.15 9.46 1.24
CA CYS A 88 2.88 9.63 0.52
C CYS A 88 2.92 10.88 -0.36
N THR A 89 1.79 11.22 -1.01
CA THR A 89 1.67 12.50 -1.72
C THR A 89 1.65 13.68 -0.76
N PHE A 90 2.05 14.86 -1.25
CA PHE A 90 2.14 16.08 -0.45
C PHE A 90 0.80 16.43 0.23
N ASP A 91 -0.29 16.39 -0.54
CA ASP A 91 -1.61 16.73 -0.01
C ASP A 91 -2.11 15.68 1.00
N CYS A 92 -1.81 14.39 0.77
CA CYS A 92 -2.10 13.33 1.73
C CYS A 92 -1.33 13.54 3.04
N ALA A 93 -0.05 13.91 2.97
CA ALA A 93 0.74 14.21 4.16
C ALA A 93 0.17 15.36 4.98
N ILE A 94 -0.26 16.44 4.33
CA ILE A 94 -0.94 17.57 4.99
C ILE A 94 -2.23 17.10 5.67
N ALA A 95 -3.06 16.34 4.93
CA ALA A 95 -4.35 15.89 5.43
C ALA A 95 -4.20 14.97 6.66
N VAL A 96 -3.35 13.94 6.59
CA VAL A 96 -3.19 13.00 7.72
C VAL A 96 -2.49 13.62 8.94
N ARG A 97 -1.60 14.59 8.72
CA ARG A 97 -0.97 15.36 9.81
C ARG A 97 -1.98 16.25 10.52
N ASN A 98 -2.72 17.04 9.76
CA ASN A 98 -3.64 18.04 10.33
C ASN A 98 -4.91 17.40 10.91
N ALA A 99 -5.48 16.40 10.22
CA ALA A 99 -6.75 15.81 10.62
C ALA A 99 -6.59 14.65 11.61
N LEU A 100 -5.53 13.85 11.51
CA LEU A 100 -5.34 12.63 12.33
C LEU A 100 -4.17 12.73 13.31
N GLY A 101 -3.37 13.78 13.25
CA GLY A 101 -2.22 13.98 14.13
C GLY A 101 -1.08 12.99 13.87
N TYR A 102 -0.83 12.65 12.60
CA TYR A 102 0.38 11.91 12.23
C TYR A 102 1.61 12.74 12.64
N PRO A 103 2.62 12.15 13.30
CA PRO A 103 3.77 12.91 13.75
C PRO A 103 4.48 13.61 12.59
N GLY A 104 4.69 14.93 12.71
CA GLY A 104 5.45 15.70 11.73
C GLY A 104 6.94 15.34 11.80
N ASP A 105 7.57 15.12 10.65
CA ASP A 105 9.01 14.94 10.51
C ASP A 105 9.45 15.45 9.15
N ASP A 106 10.43 16.37 9.12
CA ASP A 106 11.00 16.93 7.89
C ASP A 106 11.74 15.87 7.06
N SER A 107 12.07 14.72 7.64
CA SER A 107 12.69 13.60 6.95
C SER A 107 11.70 12.65 6.25
N SER A 108 10.39 12.92 6.30
CA SER A 108 9.38 12.19 5.53
C SER A 108 9.62 12.35 4.03
N LEU A 109 9.44 11.26 3.28
CA LEU A 109 9.49 11.30 1.83
C LEU A 109 8.12 11.68 1.27
N VAL A 110 7.96 12.95 0.95
CA VAL A 110 6.72 13.48 0.41
C VAL A 110 6.93 13.82 -1.06
N LEU A 111 6.15 13.19 -1.93
CA LEU A 111 6.26 13.29 -3.38
C LEU A 111 4.92 13.73 -4.01
N HIS A 112 4.89 13.79 -5.32
CA HIS A 112 3.67 13.84 -6.12
C HIS A 112 3.66 12.68 -7.13
N ILE A 113 2.53 12.48 -7.81
CA ILE A 113 2.42 11.51 -8.91
C ILE A 113 3.50 11.81 -9.95
N GLY A 114 4.20 10.77 -10.40
CA GLY A 114 5.35 10.88 -11.30
C GLY A 114 6.68 11.18 -10.58
N GLY A 115 6.64 11.57 -9.32
CA GLY A 115 7.83 11.77 -8.51
C GLY A 115 8.45 10.45 -8.05
N THR A 116 9.78 10.44 -7.97
CA THR A 116 10.57 9.30 -7.50
C THR A 116 11.48 9.76 -6.36
N GLY A 117 11.53 8.98 -5.29
CA GLY A 117 12.37 9.28 -4.14
C GLY A 117 13.05 8.04 -3.57
N LYS A 118 14.15 8.27 -2.84
CA LYS A 118 14.97 7.21 -2.26
C LYS A 118 14.70 7.07 -0.77
N LEU A 119 14.49 5.84 -0.32
CA LEU A 119 14.38 5.44 1.07
C LEU A 119 15.61 4.61 1.47
N PHE A 120 15.97 4.64 2.75
CA PHE A 120 17.06 3.83 3.31
C PHE A 120 18.39 3.99 2.56
N GLY A 121 18.76 5.24 2.26
CA GLY A 121 20.00 5.52 1.53
C GLY A 121 20.01 5.08 0.05
N GLY A 122 18.87 4.66 -0.48
CA GLY A 122 18.73 4.18 -1.86
C GLY A 122 18.46 2.69 -1.98
N GLU A 123 18.43 1.94 -0.87
CA GLU A 123 18.06 0.52 -0.88
C GLU A 123 16.63 0.28 -1.43
N VAL A 124 15.73 1.25 -1.22
CA VAL A 124 14.39 1.23 -1.83
C VAL A 124 14.15 2.56 -2.54
N THR A 125 13.69 2.47 -3.77
CA THR A 125 13.16 3.60 -4.52
C THR A 125 11.64 3.54 -4.52
N ALA A 126 10.97 4.63 -4.15
CA ALA A 126 9.52 4.76 -4.18
C ALA A 126 9.09 5.73 -5.30
N ARG A 127 8.09 5.34 -6.09
CA ARG A 127 7.45 6.16 -7.12
C ARG A 127 5.94 6.06 -6.99
N PHE A 128 5.24 7.18 -7.10
CA PHE A 128 3.78 7.21 -7.12
C PHE A 128 3.24 7.25 -8.54
N THR A 129 2.21 6.43 -8.79
CA THR A 129 1.48 6.36 -10.06
C THR A 129 0.08 6.93 -9.88
N PRO A 130 -0.61 7.34 -10.95
CA PRO A 130 -2.04 7.67 -10.86
C PRO A 130 -2.85 6.50 -10.30
N ALA A 131 -3.97 6.83 -9.64
CA ALA A 131 -5.04 5.91 -9.30
C ALA A 131 -6.39 6.63 -9.47
N TRP A 132 -7.37 5.95 -10.04
CA TRP A 132 -8.71 6.51 -10.26
C TRP A 132 -9.62 6.14 -9.11
N HIS A 133 -9.62 6.97 -8.10
CA HIS A 133 -10.37 6.76 -6.86
C HIS A 133 -10.64 8.09 -6.15
N GLY A 134 -11.48 8.08 -5.13
CA GLY A 134 -11.64 9.21 -4.20
C GLY A 134 -10.65 9.15 -3.05
N THR A 135 -10.62 10.20 -2.26
CA THR A 135 -9.88 10.20 -1.00
C THR A 135 -10.42 11.27 -0.07
N ALA A 136 -10.68 10.89 1.15
CA ALA A 136 -11.09 11.80 2.22
C ALA A 136 -10.54 11.30 3.55
N VAL A 137 -10.15 12.23 4.41
CA VAL A 137 -9.85 11.96 5.81
C VAL A 137 -11.08 12.32 6.63
N THR A 138 -11.57 11.39 7.43
CA THR A 138 -12.61 11.65 8.42
C THR A 138 -11.95 11.67 9.80
N PRO A 139 -11.76 12.87 10.40
CA PRO A 139 -11.02 13.00 11.66
C PRO A 139 -11.73 12.32 12.84
N SER A 140 -13.06 12.39 12.87
CA SER A 140 -13.96 11.73 13.81
C SER A 140 -15.38 11.74 13.26
N GLU A 141 -16.32 11.03 13.89
CA GLU A 141 -17.74 11.02 13.49
C GLU A 141 -18.38 12.42 13.53
N ASP A 142 -17.91 13.29 14.42
CA ASP A 142 -18.45 14.64 14.60
C ASP A 142 -17.84 15.68 13.64
N ASN A 143 -16.79 15.35 12.92
CA ASN A 143 -16.11 16.27 12.02
C ASN A 143 -16.39 15.94 10.55
N PRO A 144 -16.62 16.96 9.71
CA PRO A 144 -16.78 16.72 8.28
C PRO A 144 -15.49 16.13 7.70
N PRO A 145 -15.63 15.26 6.68
CA PRO A 145 -14.46 14.75 5.98
C PRO A 145 -13.72 15.90 5.27
N VAL A 146 -12.40 15.83 5.27
CA VAL A 146 -11.53 16.78 4.56
C VAL A 146 -10.86 16.11 3.38
N TYR A 147 -10.51 16.87 2.36
CA TYR A 147 -9.80 16.37 1.17
C TYR A 147 -8.46 15.73 1.58
N GLY A 148 -8.25 14.49 1.16
CA GLY A 148 -7.08 13.66 1.53
C GLY A 148 -5.95 13.63 0.51
N GLY A 149 -5.95 14.52 -0.48
CA GLY A 149 -4.99 14.52 -1.57
C GLY A 149 -5.46 13.69 -2.77
N THR A 150 -4.58 13.41 -3.72
CA THR A 150 -4.86 12.54 -4.87
C THR A 150 -4.48 11.10 -4.54
N PRO A 151 -5.37 10.11 -4.78
CA PRO A 151 -5.04 8.70 -4.60
C PRO A 151 -3.91 8.26 -5.55
N THR A 152 -3.13 7.31 -5.12
CA THR A 152 -1.99 6.81 -5.89
C THR A 152 -1.82 5.30 -5.79
N GLY A 153 -1.26 4.71 -6.85
CA GLY A 153 -0.52 3.47 -6.71
C GLY A 153 0.93 3.76 -6.25
N ILE A 154 1.59 2.76 -5.72
CA ILE A 154 2.95 2.83 -5.18
C ILE A 154 3.81 1.79 -5.86
N VAL A 155 4.89 2.21 -6.52
CA VAL A 155 5.92 1.31 -7.02
C VAL A 155 7.13 1.38 -6.10
N LEU A 156 7.51 0.25 -5.53
CA LEU A 156 8.71 0.11 -4.71
C LEU A 156 9.71 -0.79 -5.45
N THR A 157 10.87 -0.25 -5.77
CA THR A 157 11.98 -1.02 -6.36
C THR A 157 13.06 -1.20 -5.29
N VAL A 158 13.31 -2.46 -4.92
CA VAL A 158 14.37 -2.81 -3.97
C VAL A 158 15.67 -2.97 -4.75
N GLU A 159 16.75 -2.33 -4.30
CA GLU A 159 18.07 -2.46 -4.93
C GLU A 159 18.52 -3.93 -4.94
N ASN A 160 18.88 -4.44 -6.12
CA ASN A 160 19.19 -5.86 -6.35
C ASN A 160 18.09 -6.84 -5.89
N GLY A 161 16.85 -6.39 -5.83
CA GLY A 161 15.68 -7.12 -5.37
C GLY A 161 14.46 -6.93 -6.29
N PRO A 162 13.26 -7.25 -5.80
CA PRO A 162 12.03 -7.16 -6.59
C PRO A 162 11.55 -5.74 -6.74
N THR A 163 10.81 -5.52 -7.84
CA THR A 163 9.93 -4.36 -8.02
C THR A 163 8.49 -4.75 -7.70
N ILE A 164 7.88 -4.02 -6.78
CA ILE A 164 6.53 -4.27 -6.26
C ILE A 164 5.64 -3.09 -6.66
N TYR A 165 4.52 -3.37 -7.29
CA TYR A 165 3.48 -2.38 -7.57
C TYR A 165 2.24 -2.66 -6.72
N HIS A 166 1.99 -1.79 -5.76
CA HIS A 166 0.73 -1.74 -5.01
C HIS A 166 -0.21 -0.78 -5.75
N THR A 167 -1.35 -1.25 -6.23
CA THR A 167 -2.26 -0.43 -7.04
C THR A 167 -2.89 0.72 -6.25
N GLY A 168 -2.89 0.62 -4.91
CA GLY A 168 -3.83 1.37 -4.10
C GLY A 168 -5.26 0.98 -4.48
N ASP A 169 -6.20 1.84 -4.17
CA ASP A 169 -7.57 1.73 -4.65
C ASP A 169 -7.70 2.46 -5.97
N THR A 170 -8.20 1.77 -6.97
CA THR A 170 -8.32 2.32 -8.32
C THR A 170 -9.33 1.58 -9.17
N ASP A 171 -9.88 2.25 -10.19
CA ASP A 171 -10.43 1.60 -11.37
C ASP A 171 -9.32 1.27 -12.37
N LEU A 172 -9.66 0.52 -13.42
CA LEU A 172 -8.84 0.24 -14.57
C LEU A 172 -8.63 1.50 -15.42
N PHE A 173 -7.39 1.76 -15.86
CA PHE A 173 -7.07 2.83 -16.79
C PHE A 173 -5.93 2.42 -17.72
N SER A 174 -5.91 2.98 -18.95
CA SER A 174 -4.98 2.59 -20.02
C SER A 174 -3.51 2.78 -19.64
N ASP A 175 -3.22 3.84 -18.88
CA ASP A 175 -1.85 4.24 -18.54
C ASP A 175 -1.21 3.34 -17.48
N MET A 176 -1.95 2.35 -16.96
CA MET A 176 -1.34 1.24 -16.21
C MET A 176 -0.26 0.52 -17.03
N SER A 177 -0.35 0.55 -18.37
CA SER A 177 0.69 0.03 -19.27
C SER A 177 2.03 0.75 -19.17
N LEU A 178 2.06 1.97 -18.61
CA LEU A 178 3.27 2.76 -18.39
C LEU A 178 3.95 2.47 -17.05
N VAL A 179 3.28 1.75 -16.14
CA VAL A 179 3.83 1.44 -14.81
C VAL A 179 5.15 0.67 -14.90
N PRO A 180 5.29 -0.35 -15.77
CA PRO A 180 6.53 -1.12 -15.91
C PRO A 180 7.60 -0.45 -16.78
N LEU A 181 7.42 0.81 -17.21
CA LEU A 181 8.30 1.46 -18.18
C LEU A 181 9.77 1.52 -17.75
N GLU A 182 10.02 1.79 -16.46
CA GLU A 182 11.39 1.89 -15.90
C GLU A 182 11.91 0.52 -15.44
N HIS A 183 11.05 -0.28 -14.83
CA HIS A 183 11.38 -1.60 -14.30
C HIS A 183 10.20 -2.56 -14.50
N PRO A 184 10.45 -3.80 -14.96
CA PRO A 184 9.44 -4.85 -14.95
C PRO A 184 8.87 -5.05 -13.54
N ILE A 185 7.58 -5.29 -13.42
CA ILE A 185 6.92 -5.53 -12.14
C ILE A 185 7.03 -7.02 -11.76
N ASP A 186 7.70 -7.32 -10.66
CA ASP A 186 7.76 -8.69 -10.14
C ASP A 186 6.47 -9.07 -9.41
N TYR A 187 5.94 -8.16 -8.59
CA TYR A 187 4.73 -8.40 -7.79
C TYR A 187 3.76 -7.23 -7.96
N MET A 188 2.55 -7.53 -8.40
CA MET A 188 1.44 -6.58 -8.44
C MET A 188 0.45 -6.92 -7.32
N LEU A 189 0.31 -6.02 -6.35
CA LEU A 189 -0.68 -6.10 -5.27
C LEU A 189 -1.92 -5.40 -5.81
N CYS A 190 -2.87 -6.18 -6.35
CA CYS A 190 -3.94 -5.69 -7.21
C CYS A 190 -5.28 -5.67 -6.49
N CYS A 191 -5.87 -4.49 -6.33
CA CYS A 191 -7.23 -4.37 -5.80
C CYS A 191 -8.23 -4.99 -6.76
N MET A 192 -9.16 -5.80 -6.21
CA MET A 192 -10.09 -6.56 -7.05
C MET A 192 -11.42 -6.89 -6.37
N GLY A 193 -11.73 -6.22 -5.26
CA GLY A 193 -12.91 -6.49 -4.44
C GLY A 193 -14.24 -6.07 -5.06
N ASP A 194 -14.24 -5.31 -6.15
CA ASP A 194 -15.41 -4.68 -6.75
C ASP A 194 -16.01 -3.57 -5.86
N HIS A 195 -17.14 -3.01 -6.25
CA HIS A 195 -17.91 -1.96 -5.60
C HIS A 195 -17.15 -0.63 -5.39
N TYR A 196 -16.04 -0.65 -4.68
CA TYR A 196 -15.20 0.54 -4.42
C TYR A 196 -13.94 0.59 -5.28
N THR A 197 -13.53 -0.52 -5.87
CA THR A 197 -12.33 -0.67 -6.71
C THR A 197 -12.65 -1.47 -7.96
N MET A 198 -11.62 -1.89 -8.71
CA MET A 198 -11.81 -2.86 -9.78
C MET A 198 -12.47 -4.13 -9.26
N GLY A 199 -13.36 -4.71 -10.05
CA GLY A 199 -13.77 -6.12 -9.91
C GLY A 199 -12.80 -7.06 -10.63
N PRO A 200 -12.98 -8.40 -10.50
CA PRO A 200 -12.06 -9.42 -11.04
C PRO A 200 -11.74 -9.23 -12.52
N MET A 201 -12.73 -9.02 -13.36
CA MET A 201 -12.55 -8.83 -14.82
C MET A 201 -11.68 -7.60 -15.15
N ARG A 202 -11.92 -6.46 -14.48
CA ARG A 202 -11.11 -5.26 -14.70
C ARG A 202 -9.69 -5.42 -14.15
N ALA A 203 -9.55 -6.10 -13.01
CA ALA A 203 -8.25 -6.44 -12.43
C ALA A 203 -7.44 -7.34 -13.37
N ALA A 204 -8.07 -8.33 -14.03
CA ALA A 204 -7.41 -9.15 -15.05
C ALA A 204 -6.88 -8.29 -16.21
N ARG A 205 -7.67 -7.34 -16.70
CA ARG A 205 -7.22 -6.38 -17.72
C ARG A 205 -6.08 -5.49 -17.26
N ALA A 206 -6.09 -5.06 -16.00
CA ALA A 206 -4.97 -4.33 -15.40
C ALA A 206 -3.69 -5.20 -15.37
N VAL A 207 -3.82 -6.48 -15.06
CA VAL A 207 -2.71 -7.45 -15.10
C VAL A 207 -2.15 -7.60 -16.52
N GLU A 208 -3.00 -7.66 -17.54
CA GLU A 208 -2.58 -7.69 -18.96
C GLU A 208 -1.80 -6.44 -19.37
N LEU A 209 -2.16 -5.26 -18.86
CA LEU A 209 -1.47 -4.00 -19.13
C LEU A 209 -0.11 -3.93 -18.43
N VAL A 210 -0.06 -4.29 -17.13
CA VAL A 210 1.15 -4.21 -16.29
C VAL A 210 2.11 -5.38 -16.53
N LYS A 211 1.60 -6.56 -16.86
CA LYS A 211 2.35 -7.81 -17.09
C LYS A 211 3.30 -8.19 -15.96
N PRO A 212 2.81 -8.23 -14.71
CA PRO A 212 3.63 -8.62 -13.57
C PRO A 212 3.99 -10.11 -13.63
N ARG A 213 5.05 -10.51 -12.92
CA ARG A 213 5.40 -11.94 -12.78
C ARG A 213 4.46 -12.68 -11.83
N VAL A 214 3.99 -11.98 -10.78
CA VAL A 214 3.08 -12.52 -9.76
C VAL A 214 2.02 -11.48 -9.44
N VAL A 215 0.77 -11.92 -9.32
CA VAL A 215 -0.36 -11.10 -8.85
C VAL A 215 -0.76 -11.55 -7.45
N VAL A 216 -0.88 -10.60 -6.55
CA VAL A 216 -1.42 -10.78 -5.20
C VAL A 216 -2.73 -10.01 -5.13
N PRO A 217 -3.88 -10.68 -5.07
CA PRO A 217 -5.17 -10.01 -4.92
C PRO A 217 -5.27 -9.32 -3.55
N ILE A 218 -5.77 -8.08 -3.56
CA ILE A 218 -5.99 -7.28 -2.35
C ILE A 218 -7.37 -6.61 -2.38
N HIS A 219 -7.74 -5.97 -1.28
CA HIS A 219 -8.96 -5.17 -1.14
C HIS A 219 -10.25 -5.96 -1.46
N PHE A 220 -10.39 -7.18 -0.94
CA PHE A 220 -11.55 -8.06 -1.14
C PHE A 220 -12.00 -8.73 0.17
N GLY A 221 -13.28 -9.03 0.27
CA GLY A 221 -13.86 -9.81 1.37
C GLY A 221 -13.82 -9.16 2.75
N THR A 222 -13.38 -7.92 2.88
CA THR A 222 -13.30 -7.19 4.16
C THR A 222 -14.65 -6.63 4.56
N PHE A 223 -15.40 -6.12 3.60
CA PHE A 223 -16.74 -5.58 3.77
C PHE A 223 -17.73 -6.35 2.89
N PRO A 224 -19.04 -6.44 3.28
CA PRO A 224 -20.03 -7.14 2.47
C PRO A 224 -20.11 -6.74 0.99
N PRO A 225 -19.92 -5.45 0.60
CA PRO A 225 -19.95 -5.07 -0.80
C PRO A 225 -18.74 -5.52 -1.62
N LEU A 226 -17.62 -5.90 -0.97
CA LEU A 226 -16.40 -6.36 -1.66
C LEU A 226 -16.54 -7.83 -2.04
N THR A 227 -17.30 -8.10 -3.10
CA THR A 227 -17.75 -9.44 -3.49
C THR A 227 -16.77 -10.17 -4.42
N GLY A 228 -15.84 -9.45 -5.05
CA GLY A 228 -14.83 -10.06 -5.92
C GLY A 228 -13.97 -11.09 -5.20
N THR A 229 -13.62 -12.17 -5.87
CA THR A 229 -12.85 -13.27 -5.29
C THR A 229 -11.58 -13.59 -6.10
N PRO A 230 -10.50 -14.06 -5.45
CA PRO A 230 -9.30 -14.52 -6.16
C PRO A 230 -9.56 -15.69 -7.14
N ALA A 231 -10.64 -16.47 -6.93
CA ALA A 231 -11.05 -17.52 -7.84
C ALA A 231 -11.55 -16.93 -9.16
N GLU A 232 -12.44 -15.95 -9.11
CA GLU A 232 -12.95 -15.24 -10.28
C GLU A 232 -11.80 -14.55 -11.04
N LEU A 233 -10.88 -13.86 -10.34
CA LEU A 233 -9.72 -13.26 -11.00
C LEU A 233 -8.85 -14.27 -11.76
N ARG A 234 -8.80 -15.52 -11.31
CA ARG A 234 -8.01 -16.57 -11.96
C ARG A 234 -8.71 -17.15 -13.21
N GLU A 235 -10.02 -17.06 -13.26
CA GLU A 235 -10.84 -17.55 -14.38
C GLU A 235 -10.84 -16.58 -15.57
N GLU A 236 -10.57 -15.32 -15.36
CA GLU A 236 -10.41 -14.28 -16.38
C GLU A 236 -9.03 -14.29 -17.05
#